data_c38bf3137501d8ede2d8d9aa9726ec82
#
_entry.id   c38bf3137501d8ede2d8d9aa9726ec82
#
_cell.length_a   1.000
_cell.length_b   1.000
_cell.length_c   1.000
_cell.angle_alpha   90.00
_cell.angle_beta   90.00
_cell.angle_gamma   90.00
#
_symmetry.space_group_name_H-M   'P 1'
#
loop_
_entity.id
_entity.type
_entity.pdbx_description
1 polymer ?
#
loop_
_entity_poly.entity_id
_entity_poly.type
_entity_poly.pdbx_seq_one_letter_code
_entity_poly.pdbx_strand_id
1 'polypeptide(L)'
;FGYVDESGYGMNDTMPSFYFWDGEARVIDHMWVTNTTYVYNQLQVCTGFGANYTLSDSSTFKIVAYGYESDNDKEPTTAEFYLLNTGKQFVTEWTKWDLSVLGKVVKVEFNLVGSDDMYGSYGFIMPAYFAYDDVAVRFAK
;
A
#
# COMPACT_ATOMS: atom_id res chain seq x y z
N PHE A 1 4.13 -4.80 -14.08
CA PHE A 1 3.13 -3.87 -13.53
C PHE A 1 2.13 -4.65 -12.67
N GLY A 2 1.94 -4.17 -11.47
CA GLY A 2 0.96 -4.73 -10.55
C GLY A 2 0.16 -3.65 -9.84
N TYR A 3 -0.99 -4.00 -9.34
CA TYR A 3 -1.77 -3.13 -8.48
C TYR A 3 -2.30 -3.93 -7.29
N VAL A 4 -2.58 -3.20 -6.22
CA VAL A 4 -3.18 -3.76 -5.01
C VAL A 4 -4.55 -3.13 -4.83
N ASP A 5 -5.54 -3.96 -4.60
CA ASP A 5 -6.90 -3.56 -4.28
C ASP A 5 -7.28 -4.10 -2.92
N GLU A 6 -7.61 -3.20 -2.02
CA GLU A 6 -8.15 -3.56 -0.72
C GLU A 6 -9.44 -2.77 -0.47
N SER A 7 -10.40 -2.95 -1.35
CA SER A 7 -11.65 -2.22 -1.23
C SER A 7 -12.50 -2.67 -0.04
N GLY A 8 -12.21 -3.82 0.54
CA GLY A 8 -13.05 -4.43 1.58
C GLY A 8 -14.43 -4.82 1.09
N TYR A 9 -14.69 -4.63 -0.19
CA TYR A 9 -15.99 -4.86 -0.79
C TYR A 9 -16.00 -6.19 -1.50
N GLY A 10 -16.55 -7.18 -0.87
CA GLY A 10 -16.76 -8.48 -1.46
C GLY A 10 -15.74 -9.48 -0.95
N MET A 11 -15.46 -10.36 -1.43
CA MET A 11 -15.23 -11.78 -1.39
C MET A 11 -14.01 -12.28 -0.62
N ASN A 12 -13.08 -11.43 -0.18
CA ASN A 12 -11.91 -11.88 0.59
C ASN A 12 -11.49 -10.83 1.61
N ASP A 13 -11.55 -11.20 2.87
CA ASP A 13 -11.00 -10.38 3.97
C ASP A 13 -9.47 -10.47 4.05
N THR A 14 -8.81 -11.00 3.02
CA THR A 14 -7.36 -11.13 3.00
C THR A 14 -6.73 -9.94 2.31
N MET A 15 -5.74 -9.35 2.95
CA MET A 15 -4.94 -8.28 2.36
C MET A 15 -4.16 -8.80 1.15
N PRO A 16 -4.01 -7.99 0.09
CA PRO A 16 -3.14 -8.35 -1.03
C PRO A 16 -1.73 -8.67 -0.54
N SER A 17 -1.15 -9.70 -1.10
CA SER A 17 0.15 -10.17 -0.65
C SER A 17 0.96 -10.78 -1.79
N PHE A 18 2.26 -10.83 -1.60
CA PHE A 18 3.10 -11.73 -2.36
C PHE A 18 4.02 -12.53 -1.41
N TYR A 19 4.46 -13.68 -1.86
CA TYR A 19 5.27 -14.59 -1.06
C TYR A 19 6.28 -15.32 -1.95
N PHE A 20 7.34 -15.82 -1.30
CA PHE A 20 8.28 -16.69 -1.99
C PHE A 20 7.78 -18.12 -1.92
N TRP A 21 7.45 -18.67 -3.10
CA TRP A 21 6.81 -19.98 -3.19
C TRP A 21 7.70 -21.14 -2.69
N ASP A 22 9.02 -20.95 -2.64
CA ASP A 22 9.96 -21.94 -2.09
C ASP A 22 10.07 -21.86 -0.55
N GLY A 23 9.40 -20.91 0.07
CA GLY A 23 9.37 -20.74 1.52
C GLY A 23 10.65 -20.19 2.13
N GLU A 24 11.62 -19.75 1.30
CA GLU A 24 12.86 -19.17 1.82
C GLU A 24 12.71 -17.67 2.04
N ALA A 25 13.17 -17.22 3.22
CA ALA A 25 13.14 -15.80 3.56
C ALA A 25 14.23 -15.04 2.81
N ARG A 26 13.85 -13.90 2.23
CA ARG A 26 14.75 -13.02 1.47
C ARG A 26 14.50 -11.59 1.81
N VAL A 27 15.52 -10.74 1.60
CA VAL A 27 15.37 -9.30 1.72
C VAL A 27 14.81 -8.76 0.40
N ILE A 28 13.71 -8.03 0.50
CA ILE A 28 13.22 -7.24 -0.64
C ILE A 28 13.91 -5.88 -0.54
N ASP A 29 14.74 -5.58 -1.53
CA ASP A 29 15.52 -4.34 -1.53
C ASP A 29 14.62 -3.14 -1.72
N HIS A 30 13.84 -3.15 -2.79
CA HIS A 30 12.93 -2.05 -3.12
C HIS A 30 11.89 -2.50 -4.14
N MET A 31 10.89 -1.67 -4.31
CA MET A 31 10.02 -1.68 -5.49
C MET A 31 9.69 -0.25 -5.88
N TRP A 32 9.16 -0.07 -7.07
CA TRP A 32 8.70 1.22 -7.55
C TRP A 32 7.18 1.28 -7.41
N VAL A 33 6.67 2.39 -6.89
CA VAL A 33 5.25 2.58 -6.63
C VAL A 33 4.79 3.93 -7.13
N THR A 34 3.50 4.02 -7.43
CA THR A 34 2.83 5.28 -7.76
C THR A 34 1.34 5.14 -7.51
N ASN A 35 0.63 6.27 -7.48
CA ASN A 35 -0.83 6.27 -7.51
C ASN A 35 -1.32 5.73 -8.85
N THR A 36 -2.42 4.97 -8.83
CA THR A 36 -3.16 4.72 -10.06
C THR A 36 -3.83 6.01 -10.52
N THR A 37 -4.10 6.12 -11.81
CA THR A 37 -4.84 7.28 -12.36
C THR A 37 -6.18 7.45 -11.67
N TYR A 38 -6.85 6.34 -11.37
CA TYR A 38 -8.15 6.36 -10.69
C TYR A 38 -8.04 6.99 -9.29
N VAL A 39 -7.09 6.54 -8.48
CA VAL A 39 -6.87 7.08 -7.13
C VAL A 39 -6.46 8.54 -7.19
N TYR A 40 -5.54 8.88 -8.08
CA TYR A 40 -5.09 10.26 -8.24
C TYR A 40 -6.25 11.21 -8.58
N ASN A 41 -7.11 10.79 -9.51
CA ASN A 41 -8.29 11.59 -9.88
C ASN A 41 -9.25 11.73 -8.69
N GLN A 42 -9.51 10.67 -7.94
CA GLN A 42 -10.38 10.72 -6.78
C GLN A 42 -9.83 11.63 -5.67
N LEU A 43 -8.52 11.60 -5.45
CA LEU A 43 -7.89 12.50 -4.49
C LEU A 43 -8.04 13.98 -4.89
N GLN A 44 -8.11 14.27 -6.17
CA GLN A 44 -8.29 15.64 -6.64
C GLN A 44 -9.74 16.12 -6.56
N VAL A 45 -10.71 15.26 -6.91
CA VAL A 45 -12.12 15.66 -6.94
C VAL A 45 -12.82 15.47 -5.60
N CYS A 46 -12.23 14.68 -4.68
CA CYS A 46 -12.76 14.47 -3.34
C CYS A 46 -14.20 13.93 -3.29
N THR A 47 -14.50 12.97 -4.16
CA THR A 47 -15.83 12.35 -4.25
C THR A 47 -15.75 10.82 -4.18
N GLY A 48 -15.17 10.30 -3.08
CA GLY A 48 -15.02 8.86 -2.90
C GLY A 48 -16.37 8.16 -2.71
N PHE A 49 -16.67 7.18 -3.54
CA PHE A 49 -17.91 6.37 -3.49
C PHE A 49 -19.19 7.20 -3.30
N GLY A 50 -19.27 8.34 -3.98
CA GLY A 50 -20.44 9.23 -3.92
C GLY A 50 -20.50 10.10 -2.66
N ALA A 51 -19.57 9.97 -1.74
CA ALA A 51 -19.46 10.85 -0.59
C ALA A 51 -18.45 11.97 -0.86
N ASN A 52 -18.81 13.20 -0.56
CA ASN A 52 -17.89 14.31 -0.63
C ASN A 52 -17.01 14.34 0.61
N TYR A 53 -15.74 14.63 0.42
CA TYR A 53 -14.80 14.86 1.50
C TYR A 53 -13.91 16.03 1.14
N THR A 54 -13.19 16.57 2.11
CA THR A 54 -12.29 17.70 1.89
C THR A 54 -10.91 17.34 2.41
N LEU A 55 -9.89 17.41 1.57
CA LEU A 55 -8.51 17.23 2.00
C LEU A 55 -8.07 18.45 2.80
N SER A 56 -7.44 18.18 3.96
CA SER A 56 -6.80 19.19 4.80
C SER A 56 -5.29 19.10 4.66
N ASP A 57 -4.59 20.04 5.26
CA ASP A 57 -3.11 20.00 5.27
C ASP A 57 -2.56 18.78 6.02
N SER A 58 -3.38 18.10 6.82
CA SER A 58 -3.00 16.88 7.54
C SER A 58 -3.48 15.60 6.87
N SER A 59 -4.17 15.67 5.74
CA SER A 59 -4.67 14.51 5.03
C SER A 59 -3.52 13.65 4.51
N THR A 60 -3.62 12.34 4.72
CA THR A 60 -2.61 11.38 4.27
C THR A 60 -3.28 10.14 3.66
N PHE A 61 -2.57 9.51 2.72
CA PHE A 61 -2.95 8.24 2.13
C PHE A 61 -1.68 7.44 1.90
N LYS A 62 -1.55 6.30 2.56
CA LYS A 62 -0.30 5.55 2.56
C LYS A 62 -0.50 4.06 2.33
N ILE A 63 0.56 3.44 1.83
CA ILE A 63 0.70 1.99 1.78
C ILE A 63 1.45 1.56 3.04
N VAL A 64 0.97 0.53 3.71
CA VAL A 64 1.70 -0.14 4.80
C VAL A 64 2.04 -1.55 4.32
N ALA A 65 3.31 -1.90 4.36
CA ALA A 65 3.78 -3.25 4.08
C ALA A 65 4.05 -3.96 5.40
N TYR A 66 3.56 -5.20 5.52
CA TYR A 66 3.80 -6.08 6.65
C TYR A 66 4.66 -7.24 6.18
N GLY A 67 5.89 -7.29 6.67
CA GLY A 67 6.84 -8.34 6.33
C GLY A 67 6.86 -9.44 7.38
N TYR A 68 6.71 -10.69 6.96
CA TYR A 68 6.70 -11.86 7.83
C TYR A 68 7.93 -12.71 7.58
N GLU A 69 8.71 -12.96 8.62
CA GLU A 69 9.90 -13.81 8.55
C GLU A 69 9.53 -15.28 8.39
N SER A 70 8.35 -15.68 8.88
CA SER A 70 7.81 -17.04 8.72
C SER A 70 6.30 -16.98 8.59
N ASP A 71 5.70 -18.04 8.06
CA ASP A 71 4.22 -18.13 7.89
C ASP A 71 3.47 -18.06 9.22
N ASN A 72 4.15 -18.38 10.33
CA ASN A 72 3.56 -18.38 11.67
C ASN A 72 3.87 -17.11 12.46
N ASP A 73 4.52 -16.14 11.83
CA ASP A 73 4.91 -14.90 12.50
C ASP A 73 3.68 -14.09 12.86
N LYS A 74 3.61 -13.64 14.11
CA LYS A 74 2.48 -12.84 14.61
C LYS A 74 2.83 -11.37 14.71
N GLU A 75 4.10 -11.02 14.63
CA GLU A 75 4.58 -9.65 14.75
C GLU A 75 5.40 -9.30 13.51
N PRO A 76 4.71 -8.89 12.43
CA PRO A 76 5.42 -8.51 11.21
C PRO A 76 6.24 -7.23 11.41
N THR A 77 7.30 -7.11 10.63
CA THR A 77 7.97 -5.83 10.44
C THR A 77 7.13 -4.97 9.51
N THR A 78 7.25 -3.66 9.61
CA THR A 78 6.44 -2.74 8.82
C THR A 78 7.28 -1.72 8.08
N ALA A 79 6.79 -1.32 6.92
CA ALA A 79 7.31 -0.19 6.14
C ALA A 79 6.14 0.60 5.60
N GLU A 80 6.30 1.91 5.47
CA GLU A 80 5.24 2.80 5.00
C GLU A 80 5.71 3.63 3.82
N PHE A 81 4.77 3.93 2.92
CA PHE A 81 5.00 4.82 1.79
C PHE A 81 3.79 5.72 1.60
N TYR A 82 3.98 7.02 1.61
CA TYR A 82 2.91 7.99 1.44
C TYR A 82 2.62 8.26 -0.04
N LEU A 83 1.43 7.88 -0.49
CA LEU A 83 0.90 8.22 -1.81
C LEU A 83 0.34 9.65 -1.85
N LEU A 84 -0.14 10.12 -0.71
CA LEU A 84 -0.50 11.51 -0.45
C LEU A 84 0.06 11.89 0.90
N ASN A 85 0.83 12.97 0.96
CA ASN A 85 1.37 13.51 2.20
C ASN A 85 0.96 14.98 2.34
N THR A 86 0.57 15.37 3.54
CA THR A 86 0.19 16.75 3.89
C THR A 86 -0.92 17.36 3.02
N GLY A 87 -1.84 16.53 2.52
CA GLY A 87 -3.00 16.99 1.73
C GLY A 87 -2.69 17.58 0.36
N LYS A 88 -1.42 17.75 0.02
CA LYS A 88 -0.98 18.45 -1.19
C LYS A 88 0.12 17.75 -1.98
N GLN A 89 0.88 16.89 -1.32
CA GLN A 89 2.00 16.20 -1.97
C GLN A 89 1.53 14.84 -2.49
N PHE A 90 1.09 14.83 -3.74
CA PHE A 90 0.65 13.62 -4.43
C PHE A 90 1.84 12.95 -5.12
N VAL A 91 1.93 11.64 -5.00
CA VAL A 91 2.86 10.87 -5.82
C VAL A 91 2.25 10.73 -7.22
N THR A 92 2.90 11.30 -8.22
CA THR A 92 2.43 11.32 -9.61
C THR A 92 3.35 10.55 -10.56
N GLU A 93 4.52 10.16 -10.07
CA GLU A 93 5.54 9.45 -10.85
C GLU A 93 5.98 8.19 -10.11
N TRP A 94 6.52 7.24 -10.85
CA TRP A 94 7.13 6.05 -10.26
C TRP A 94 8.21 6.48 -9.27
N THR A 95 8.07 6.05 -8.03
CA THR A 95 8.96 6.41 -6.93
C THR A 95 9.49 5.15 -6.26
N LYS A 96 10.77 5.12 -6.00
CA LYS A 96 11.42 4.00 -5.35
C LYS A 96 11.04 3.93 -3.88
N TRP A 97 10.57 2.76 -3.45
CA TRP A 97 10.26 2.47 -2.06
C TRP A 97 11.23 1.44 -1.51
N ASP A 98 12.04 1.84 -0.54
CA ASP A 98 12.97 0.96 0.14
C ASP A 98 12.20 0.01 1.06
N LEU A 99 12.29 -1.28 0.79
CA LEU A 99 11.67 -2.32 1.59
C LEU A 99 12.68 -3.15 2.37
N SER A 100 13.97 -2.82 2.28
CA SER A 100 15.02 -3.54 3.01
C SER A 100 14.84 -3.45 4.53
N VAL A 101 14.14 -2.44 5.01
CA VAL A 101 13.80 -2.28 6.44
C VAL A 101 12.95 -3.42 6.99
N LEU A 102 12.25 -4.16 6.13
CA LEU A 102 11.46 -5.33 6.54
C LEU A 102 12.34 -6.50 6.97
N GLY A 103 13.62 -6.50 6.57
CA GLY A 103 14.53 -7.62 6.81
C GLY A 103 14.22 -8.82 5.92
N LYS A 104 14.62 -10.00 6.34
CA LYS A 104 14.31 -11.24 5.62
C LYS A 104 12.86 -11.63 5.83
N VAL A 105 12.14 -11.81 4.74
CA VAL A 105 10.70 -12.13 4.79
C VAL A 105 10.39 -13.28 3.83
N VAL A 106 9.43 -14.11 4.20
CA VAL A 106 8.84 -15.14 3.30
C VAL A 106 7.59 -14.62 2.62
N LYS A 107 6.95 -13.62 3.23
CA LYS A 107 5.68 -13.07 2.74
C LYS A 107 5.60 -11.59 3.09
N VAL A 108 4.98 -10.81 2.23
CA VAL A 108 4.62 -9.40 2.48
C VAL A 108 3.15 -9.20 2.18
N GLU A 109 2.43 -8.59 3.12
CA GLU A 109 1.05 -8.15 2.92
C GLU A 109 1.01 -6.64 2.84
N PHE A 110 0.07 -6.11 2.08
CA PHE A 110 -0.09 -4.67 1.89
C PHE A 110 -1.47 -4.20 2.35
N ASN A 111 -1.49 -3.05 3.00
CA ASN A 111 -2.72 -2.36 3.36
C ASN A 111 -2.63 -0.90 2.93
N LEU A 112 -3.77 -0.32 2.58
CA LEU A 112 -3.89 1.10 2.27
C LEU A 112 -4.62 1.79 3.41
N VAL A 113 -4.01 2.81 3.96
CA VAL A 113 -4.52 3.53 5.14
C VAL A 113 -4.60 5.02 4.82
N GLY A 114 -5.79 5.58 5.01
CA GLY A 114 -6.01 7.02 4.89
C GLY A 114 -6.18 7.69 6.25
N SER A 115 -6.06 9.01 6.27
CA SER A 115 -6.43 9.83 7.42
C SER A 115 -7.96 9.78 7.65
N ASP A 116 -8.41 10.24 8.80
CA ASP A 116 -9.81 10.11 9.24
C ASP A 116 -10.82 10.69 8.24
N ASP A 117 -10.45 11.73 7.51
CA ASP A 117 -11.30 12.33 6.48
C ASP A 117 -11.57 11.43 5.27
N MET A 118 -10.85 10.32 5.15
CA MET A 118 -11.04 9.33 4.09
C MET A 118 -11.93 8.16 4.53
N TYR A 119 -12.58 8.26 5.69
CA TYR A 119 -13.49 7.24 6.19
C TYR A 119 -14.88 7.86 6.36
N GLY A 120 -15.91 7.16 5.89
CA GLY A 120 -17.31 7.53 6.04
C GLY A 120 -18.06 6.55 6.92
N SER A 121 -19.38 6.65 6.91
CA SER A 121 -20.28 5.79 7.73
C SER A 121 -20.13 4.30 7.43
N TYR A 122 -19.65 3.95 6.23
CA TYR A 122 -19.49 2.57 5.77
C TYR A 122 -18.03 2.15 5.64
N GLY A 123 -17.09 2.92 6.22
CA GLY A 123 -15.67 2.63 6.19
C GLY A 123 -14.89 3.51 5.20
N PHE A 124 -13.85 2.94 4.62
CA PHE A 124 -12.94 3.65 3.73
C PHE A 124 -13.64 4.06 2.43
N ILE A 125 -13.62 5.36 2.12
CA ILE A 125 -14.36 5.92 0.98
C ILE A 125 -13.50 6.11 -0.27
N MET A 126 -12.19 5.91 -0.16
CA MET A 126 -11.26 6.01 -1.28
C MET A 126 -11.13 4.69 -2.02
N PRO A 127 -10.87 4.72 -3.33
CA PRO A 127 -10.44 3.51 -4.02
C PRO A 127 -9.12 3.02 -3.42
N ALA A 128 -9.09 1.78 -2.98
CA ALA A 128 -7.93 1.21 -2.30
C ALA A 128 -6.97 0.54 -3.30
N TYR A 129 -6.33 1.35 -4.14
CA TYR A 129 -5.43 0.89 -5.19
C TYR A 129 -4.10 1.61 -5.14
N PHE A 130 -3.06 0.89 -5.48
CA PHE A 130 -1.79 1.50 -5.88
C PHE A 130 -1.15 0.64 -6.97
N ALA A 131 -0.22 1.24 -7.74
CA ALA A 131 0.53 0.52 -8.76
C ALA A 131 1.95 0.26 -8.26
N TYR A 132 2.48 -0.92 -8.55
CA TYR A 132 3.87 -1.24 -8.27
C TYR A 132 4.52 -1.95 -9.45
N ASP A 133 5.85 -1.86 -9.51
CA ASP A 133 6.65 -2.51 -10.54
C ASP A 133 8.10 -2.70 -10.04
N ASP A 134 8.86 -3.49 -10.77
CA ASP A 134 10.30 -3.68 -10.56
C ASP A 134 10.67 -4.04 -9.12
N VAL A 135 10.04 -5.08 -8.60
CA VAL A 135 10.36 -5.61 -7.26
C VAL A 135 11.75 -6.24 -7.30
N ALA A 136 12.69 -5.66 -6.58
CA ALA A 136 14.06 -6.14 -6.50
C ALA A 136 14.28 -6.95 -5.23
N VAL A 137 14.72 -8.19 -5.40
CA VAL A 137 14.93 -9.14 -4.29
C VAL A 137 16.41 -9.51 -4.23
N ARG A 138 16.95 -9.56 -3.01
CA ARG A 138 18.31 -10.04 -2.78
C ARG A 138 18.30 -11.55 -2.65
N PHE A 139 18.95 -12.22 -3.58
CA PHE A 139 19.14 -13.67 -3.51
C PHE A 139 20.46 -13.98 -2.86
N ALA A 140 20.48 -15.02 -2.04
CA ALA A 140 21.72 -15.55 -1.49
C ALA A 140 22.60 -16.12 -2.62
N LYS A 141 23.87 -15.79 -2.56
CA LYS A 141 24.85 -16.36 -3.48
C LYS A 141 25.42 -17.65 -2.90
#